data_0f99886081a1d478aeeabebab413cc38
#
_entry.id   0f99886081a1d478aeeabebab413cc38
#
_cell.length_a   1.000
_cell.length_b   1.000
_cell.length_c   1.000
_cell.angle_alpha   90.00
_cell.angle_beta   90.00
_cell.angle_gamma   90.00
#
_symmetry.space_group_name_H-M   'P 1'
#
loop_
_entity.id
_entity.type
_entity.pdbx_description
1 polymer ?
#
loop_
_entity_poly.entity_id
_entity_poly.type
_entity_poly.pdbx_seq_one_letter_code
_entity_poly.pdbx_strand_id
1 'polypeptide(L)'
;MTAVTHPGAAPTSAGEDAREGLGIAEVAAITGVTPHTLRYYGRIGLLSVPRDAAGRRIYGQAEINRVVFITRLRLTAMPIRDIQAYFRLVDEGPGNEDERLALLEAHRDTVKARITELESALGAIEFKIATYGGS
;
A
#
# COMPACT_ATOMS: atom_id res chain seq x y z
N MET A 1 -0.14 -10.58 -10.15
CA MET A 1 0.30 -10.47 -9.67
C MET A 1 0.69 -10.66 -9.04
N THR A 2 0.69 -10.78 -8.77
CA THR A 2 1.12 -10.75 -7.95
C THR A 2 1.78 -10.75 -7.33
N ALA A 3 1.92 -10.99 -7.15
CA ALA A 3 2.54 -10.94 -6.42
C ALA A 3 2.95 -10.66 -5.73
N VAL A 4 2.81 -10.71 -5.45
CA VAL A 4 3.17 -10.29 -4.76
C VAL A 4 3.28 -10.55 -3.89
N THR A 5 3.29 -10.96 -3.55
CA THR A 5 3.45 -11.13 -2.71
C THR A 5 3.85 -11.28 -2.03
N HIS A 6 4.04 -11.62 -1.61
CA HIS A 6 4.40 -11.57 -0.73
C HIS A 6 5.01 -11.93 -0.26
N PRO A 7 5.14 -12.10 -0.15
CA PRO A 7 5.77 -12.14 0.31
C PRO A 7 6.33 -12.27 1.16
N GLY A 8 6.46 -12.28 1.49
CA GLY A 8 7.00 -12.16 2.40
C GLY A 8 7.67 -12.82 3.13
N ALA A 9 7.85 -13.26 3.30
CA ALA A 9 8.32 -13.99 3.84
C ALA A 9 9.48 -14.06 4.30
N ALA A 10 10.02 -13.66 4.59
CA ALA A 10 11.06 -13.66 4.99
C ALA A 10 11.55 -14.11 6.00
N PRO A 11 11.94 -14.81 6.25
CA PRO A 11 12.30 -15.30 7.21
C PRO A 11 13.41 -15.05 7.96
N THR A 12 14.20 -14.43 7.91
CA THR A 12 15.29 -14.22 8.80
C THR A 12 14.85 -13.99 10.20
N SER A 13 15.71 -14.14 11.13
CA SER A 13 15.38 -13.93 12.51
C SER A 13 15.04 -12.47 12.74
N ALA A 14 14.19 -12.25 13.70
CA ALA A 14 13.75 -10.92 14.02
C ALA A 14 14.91 -10.01 14.41
N GLY A 15 15.87 -10.53 15.13
CA GLY A 15 17.00 -9.72 15.53
C GLY A 15 17.85 -9.26 14.36
N GLU A 16 18.02 -10.13 13.39
CA GLU A 16 18.76 -9.77 12.20
C GLU A 16 18.02 -8.74 11.39
N ASP A 17 16.72 -8.92 11.26
CA ASP A 17 15.89 -7.96 10.52
C ASP A 17 15.99 -6.58 11.11
N ALA A 18 15.94 -6.47 12.44
CA ALA A 18 16.01 -5.19 13.09
C ALA A 18 17.32 -4.46 12.80
N ARG A 19 18.42 -5.22 12.67
CA ARG A 19 19.71 -4.61 12.40
C ARG A 19 19.93 -4.33 10.92
N GLU A 20 19.24 -5.09 10.07
CA GLU A 20 19.46 -5.01 8.63
C GLU A 20 18.43 -4.17 7.91
N GLY A 21 17.51 -3.60 8.63
CA GLY A 21 16.50 -2.78 8.01
C GLY A 21 17.08 -1.55 7.34
N LEU A 22 16.29 -0.94 6.51
CA LEU A 22 16.68 0.22 5.73
C LEU A 22 16.25 1.51 6.42
N GLY A 23 16.99 2.57 6.15
CA GLY A 23 16.62 3.90 6.59
C GLY A 23 15.54 4.49 5.69
N ILE A 24 14.98 5.62 6.14
CA ILE A 24 13.86 6.26 5.45
C ILE A 24 14.21 6.67 4.01
N ALA A 25 15.44 7.16 3.79
CA ALA A 25 15.84 7.59 2.45
C ALA A 25 15.89 6.42 1.48
N GLU A 26 16.37 5.27 1.96
CA GLU A 26 16.46 4.07 1.14
C GLU A 26 15.08 3.53 0.79
N VAL A 27 14.18 3.51 1.78
CA VAL A 27 12.82 3.06 1.56
C VAL A 27 12.09 3.99 0.60
N ALA A 28 12.30 5.29 0.73
CA ALA A 28 11.72 6.25 -0.20
C ALA A 28 12.17 5.97 -1.63
N ALA A 29 13.46 5.68 -1.81
CA ALA A 29 13.98 5.38 -3.14
C ALA A 29 13.40 4.11 -3.72
N ILE A 30 13.24 3.07 -2.90
CA ILE A 30 12.72 1.78 -3.35
C ILE A 30 11.22 1.84 -3.66
N THR A 31 10.45 2.50 -2.80
CA THR A 31 9.00 2.48 -2.89
C THR A 31 8.42 3.62 -3.73
N GLY A 32 9.20 4.65 -3.99
CA GLY A 32 8.70 5.85 -4.66
C GLY A 32 7.89 6.75 -3.75
N VAL A 33 7.84 6.44 -2.45
CA VAL A 33 7.12 7.25 -1.47
C VAL A 33 8.11 8.20 -0.82
N THR A 34 7.78 9.48 -0.77
CA THR A 34 8.71 10.46 -0.22
C THR A 34 8.91 10.28 1.28
N PRO A 35 10.06 10.69 1.82
CA PRO A 35 10.26 10.66 3.27
C PRO A 35 9.17 11.42 4.03
N HIS A 36 8.71 12.53 3.47
CA HIS A 36 7.64 13.31 4.09
C HIS A 36 6.37 12.46 4.23
N THR A 37 5.99 11.75 3.17
CA THR A 37 4.80 10.90 3.18
C THR A 37 4.98 9.71 4.13
N LEU A 38 6.16 9.12 4.17
CA LEU A 38 6.45 8.03 5.10
C LEU A 38 6.29 8.49 6.55
N ARG A 39 6.78 9.68 6.87
CA ARG A 39 6.61 10.24 8.22
C ARG A 39 5.13 10.51 8.51
N TYR A 40 4.40 10.99 7.52
CA TYR A 40 2.96 11.22 7.65
C TYR A 40 2.23 9.92 7.96
N TYR A 41 2.56 8.84 7.26
CA TYR A 41 1.96 7.53 7.54
C TYR A 41 2.21 7.10 8.99
N GLY A 42 3.40 7.38 9.50
CA GLY A 42 3.71 7.11 10.91
C GLY A 42 2.84 7.92 11.86
N ARG A 43 2.67 9.22 11.56
CA ARG A 43 1.90 10.11 12.42
C ARG A 43 0.43 9.75 12.50
N ILE A 44 -0.15 9.25 11.40
CA ILE A 44 -1.57 8.94 11.37
C ILE A 44 -1.87 7.48 11.67
N GLY A 45 -0.86 6.73 12.11
CA GLY A 45 -1.07 5.36 12.58
C GLY A 45 -1.14 4.29 11.50
N LEU A 46 -0.81 4.62 10.26
CA LEU A 46 -0.78 3.61 9.19
C LEU A 46 0.46 2.73 9.26
N LEU A 47 1.51 3.23 9.88
CA LEU A 47 2.80 2.56 9.88
C LEU A 47 3.47 2.78 11.22
N SER A 48 3.98 1.72 11.82
CA SER A 48 4.76 1.78 13.04
C SER A 48 6.13 1.22 12.71
N VAL A 49 7.16 2.03 12.89
CA VAL A 49 8.51 1.67 12.46
C VAL A 49 9.43 1.62 13.67
N PRO A 50 10.09 0.49 13.91
CA PRO A 50 11.04 0.41 15.02
C PRO A 50 12.22 1.35 14.79
N ARG A 51 12.92 1.66 15.87
CA ARG A 51 14.10 2.53 15.83
C ARG A 51 15.32 1.76 16.26
N ASP A 52 16.46 2.14 15.69
CA ASP A 52 17.73 1.56 16.10
C ASP A 52 18.25 2.23 17.37
N ALA A 53 19.43 1.81 17.81
CA ALA A 53 20.02 2.34 19.06
C ALA A 53 20.27 3.85 18.99
N ALA A 54 20.44 4.40 17.79
CA ALA A 54 20.66 5.83 17.60
C ALA A 54 19.33 6.60 17.45
N GLY A 55 18.19 5.92 17.56
CA GLY A 55 16.90 6.57 17.45
C GLY A 55 16.41 6.76 16.03
N ARG A 56 17.10 6.22 15.05
CA ARG A 56 16.70 6.34 13.64
C ARG A 56 15.69 5.26 13.29
N ARG A 57 14.72 5.59 12.43
CA ARG A 57 13.74 4.62 11.95
C ARG A 57 14.42 3.58 11.09
N ILE A 58 14.10 2.32 11.35
CA ILE A 58 14.61 1.18 10.60
C ILE A 58 13.44 0.40 10.03
N TYR A 59 13.34 0.36 8.70
CA TYR A 59 12.26 -0.33 8.00
C TYR A 59 12.71 -1.73 7.64
N GLY A 60 12.08 -2.74 8.26
CA GLY A 60 12.28 -4.12 7.87
C GLY A 60 11.39 -4.49 6.69
N GLN A 61 11.47 -5.75 6.27
CA GLN A 61 10.69 -6.19 5.12
C GLN A 61 9.19 -6.05 5.37
N ALA A 62 8.73 -6.31 6.58
CA ALA A 62 7.31 -6.18 6.92
C ALA A 62 6.83 -4.74 6.74
N GLU A 63 7.62 -3.77 7.19
CA GLU A 63 7.29 -2.36 7.06
C GLU A 63 7.30 -1.94 5.59
N ILE A 64 8.26 -2.40 4.82
CA ILE A 64 8.35 -2.08 3.40
C ILE A 64 7.13 -2.65 2.66
N ASN A 65 6.77 -3.89 2.93
CA ASN A 65 5.59 -4.51 2.33
C ASN A 65 4.33 -3.73 2.66
N ARG A 66 4.21 -3.28 3.89
CA ARG A 66 3.06 -2.48 4.32
C ARG A 66 3.00 -1.14 3.60
N VAL A 67 4.16 -0.47 3.44
CA VAL A 67 4.23 0.78 2.69
C VAL A 67 3.78 0.57 1.25
N VAL A 68 4.24 -0.51 0.62
CA VAL A 68 3.85 -0.83 -0.76
C VAL A 68 2.34 -1.03 -0.86
N PHE A 69 1.75 -1.76 0.09
CA PHE A 69 0.31 -2.00 0.06
C PHE A 69 -0.48 -0.72 0.30
N ILE A 70 -0.07 0.10 1.26
CA ILE A 70 -0.69 1.40 1.50
C ILE A 70 -0.68 2.23 0.21
N THR A 71 0.45 2.23 -0.49
CA THR A 71 0.61 2.98 -1.73
C THR A 71 -0.40 2.52 -2.78
N ARG A 72 -0.61 1.20 -2.90
CA ARG A 72 -1.59 0.65 -3.84
C ARG A 72 -3.02 1.01 -3.46
N LEU A 73 -3.33 0.98 -2.18
CA LEU A 73 -4.65 1.39 -1.71
C LEU A 73 -4.89 2.86 -2.01
N ARG A 74 -3.87 3.70 -1.81
CA ARG A 74 -3.97 5.13 -2.10
C ARG A 74 -4.09 5.38 -3.61
N LEU A 75 -3.35 4.64 -4.39
CA LEU A 75 -3.41 4.76 -5.85
C LEU A 75 -4.82 4.50 -6.37
N THR A 76 -5.54 3.59 -5.73
CA THR A 76 -6.91 3.25 -6.12
C THR A 76 -7.94 4.08 -5.34
N ALA A 77 -7.48 5.15 -4.69
CA ALA A 77 -8.33 6.14 -4.03
C ALA A 77 -9.12 5.62 -2.82
N MET A 78 -8.57 4.63 -2.12
CA MET A 78 -9.17 4.23 -0.85
C MET A 78 -9.03 5.37 0.15
N PRO A 79 -10.11 5.81 0.79
CA PRO A 79 -10.01 6.90 1.76
C PRO A 79 -9.06 6.55 2.91
N ILE A 80 -8.34 7.54 3.39
CA ILE A 80 -7.37 7.35 4.49
C ILE A 80 -8.03 6.69 5.69
N ARG A 81 -9.24 7.11 6.05
CA ARG A 81 -9.94 6.54 7.21
C ARG A 81 -10.21 5.05 7.05
N ASP A 82 -10.46 4.61 5.81
CA ASP A 82 -10.72 3.18 5.55
C ASP A 82 -9.42 2.39 5.60
N ILE A 83 -8.33 2.97 5.11
CA ILE A 83 -7.01 2.35 5.24
C ILE A 83 -6.63 2.24 6.71
N GLN A 84 -6.90 3.29 7.49
CA GLN A 84 -6.65 3.26 8.93
C GLN A 84 -7.48 2.17 9.62
N ALA A 85 -8.74 2.01 9.23
CA ALA A 85 -9.60 0.97 9.79
C ALA A 85 -9.03 -0.42 9.50
N TYR A 86 -8.58 -0.63 8.26
CA TYR A 86 -7.99 -1.91 7.87
C TYR A 86 -6.73 -2.22 8.70
N PHE A 87 -5.80 -1.27 8.77
CA PHE A 87 -4.55 -1.53 9.48
C PHE A 87 -4.73 -1.59 10.99
N ARG A 88 -5.75 -0.93 11.51
CA ARG A 88 -6.09 -1.09 12.94
C ARG A 88 -6.46 -2.53 13.23
N LEU A 89 -7.24 -3.16 12.33
CA LEU A 89 -7.58 -4.58 12.47
C LEU A 89 -6.35 -5.45 12.35
N VAL A 90 -5.48 -5.16 11.40
CA VAL A 90 -4.23 -5.90 11.24
C VAL A 90 -3.41 -5.84 12.53
N ASP A 91 -3.30 -4.67 13.12
CA ASP A 91 -2.47 -4.46 14.30
C ASP A 91 -3.08 -5.10 15.56
N GLU A 92 -4.37 -5.36 15.55
CA GLU A 92 -5.02 -6.08 16.65
C GLU A 92 -4.68 -7.58 16.66
N GLY A 93 -4.09 -8.07 15.57
CA GLY A 93 -3.71 -9.46 15.48
C GLY A 93 -4.80 -10.34 14.88
N PRO A 94 -4.65 -11.67 15.01
CA PRO A 94 -5.58 -12.59 14.37
C PRO A 94 -6.97 -12.58 15.02
N GLY A 95 -7.94 -13.10 14.32
CA GLY A 95 -9.29 -13.24 14.83
C GLY A 95 -10.29 -12.28 14.20
N ASN A 96 -9.84 -11.37 13.32
CA ASN A 96 -10.72 -10.41 12.67
C ASN A 96 -10.57 -10.45 11.15
N GLU A 97 -10.17 -11.60 10.62
CA GLU A 97 -9.94 -11.75 9.19
C GLU A 97 -11.20 -11.50 8.37
N ASP A 98 -12.37 -11.84 8.91
CA ASP A 98 -13.62 -11.58 8.21
C ASP A 98 -13.87 -10.09 8.03
N GLU A 99 -13.54 -9.30 9.05
CA GLU A 99 -13.70 -7.85 8.98
C GLU A 99 -12.71 -7.25 8.00
N ARG A 100 -11.46 -7.73 8.01
CA ARG A 100 -10.46 -7.28 7.03
C ARG A 100 -10.90 -7.60 5.61
N LEU A 101 -11.40 -8.80 5.42
CA LEU A 101 -11.88 -9.26 4.11
C LEU A 101 -13.00 -8.36 3.61
N ALA A 102 -13.97 -8.05 4.48
CA ALA A 102 -15.09 -7.21 4.09
C ALA A 102 -14.63 -5.82 3.63
N LEU A 103 -13.67 -5.23 4.32
CA LEU A 103 -13.13 -3.92 3.92
C LEU A 103 -12.46 -3.98 2.55
N LEU A 104 -11.67 -5.03 2.32
CA LEU A 104 -10.96 -5.17 1.05
C LEU A 104 -11.91 -5.50 -0.09
N GLU A 105 -12.91 -6.33 0.16
CA GLU A 105 -13.90 -6.66 -0.86
C GLU A 105 -14.71 -5.44 -1.27
N ALA A 106 -15.11 -4.61 -0.32
CA ALA A 106 -15.83 -3.39 -0.62
C ALA A 106 -14.96 -2.46 -1.47
N HIS A 107 -13.68 -2.34 -1.14
CA HIS A 107 -12.78 -1.50 -1.93
C HIS A 107 -12.54 -2.09 -3.32
N ARG A 108 -12.37 -3.41 -3.42
CA ARG A 108 -12.25 -4.08 -4.71
C ARG A 108 -13.42 -3.75 -5.62
N ASP A 109 -14.63 -3.80 -5.07
CA ASP A 109 -15.82 -3.55 -5.87
C ASP A 109 -15.86 -2.11 -6.36
N THR A 110 -15.43 -1.16 -5.53
CA THR A 110 -15.32 0.24 -5.91
C THR A 110 -14.30 0.41 -7.04
N VAL A 111 -13.16 -0.27 -6.93
CA VAL A 111 -12.11 -0.22 -7.96
C VAL A 111 -12.62 -0.80 -9.28
N LYS A 112 -13.31 -1.93 -9.21
CA LYS A 112 -13.86 -2.57 -10.42
C LYS A 112 -14.86 -1.66 -11.12
N ALA A 113 -15.72 -0.98 -10.37
CA ALA A 113 -16.65 -0.03 -10.95
C ALA A 113 -15.91 1.12 -11.63
N ARG A 114 -14.82 1.60 -11.02
CA ARG A 114 -14.02 2.66 -11.61
C ARG A 114 -13.35 2.22 -12.89
N ILE A 115 -12.86 0.98 -12.93
CA ILE A 115 -12.26 0.43 -14.16
C ILE A 115 -13.30 0.42 -15.28
N THR A 116 -14.52 -0.03 -14.99
CA THR A 116 -15.59 -0.06 -15.97
C THR A 116 -15.90 1.34 -16.49
N GLU A 117 -15.95 2.33 -15.60
CA GLU A 117 -16.17 3.72 -16.00
C GLU A 117 -15.05 4.23 -16.92
N LEU A 118 -13.81 3.92 -16.56
CA LEU A 118 -12.67 4.35 -17.35
C LEU A 118 -12.65 3.67 -18.73
N GLU A 119 -13.01 2.39 -18.78
CA GLU A 119 -13.09 1.67 -20.05
C GLU A 119 -14.14 2.29 -20.96
N SER A 120 -15.30 2.65 -20.40
CA SER A 120 -16.34 3.29 -21.16
C SER A 120 -15.90 4.67 -21.70
N ALA A 121 -15.25 5.45 -20.84
CA ALA A 121 -14.74 6.75 -21.24
C ALA A 121 -13.68 6.63 -22.32
N LEU A 122 -12.79 5.65 -22.18
CA LEU A 122 -11.75 5.40 -23.17
C LEU A 122 -12.37 5.05 -24.53
N GLY A 123 -13.40 4.20 -24.51
CA GLY A 123 -14.11 3.84 -25.74
C GLY A 123 -14.68 5.08 -26.45
N ALA A 124 -15.24 6.01 -25.70
CA ALA A 124 -15.80 7.24 -26.27
C ALA A 124 -14.68 8.10 -26.88
N ILE A 125 -13.54 8.17 -26.21
CA ILE A 125 -12.38 8.93 -26.72
C ILE A 125 -11.85 8.29 -28.00
N GLU A 126 -11.72 6.95 -28.01
CA GLU A 126 -11.22 6.24 -29.16
C GLU A 126 -12.18 6.37 -30.36
N PHE A 127 -13.48 6.34 -30.08
CA PHE A 127 -14.47 6.55 -31.13
C PHE A 127 -14.28 7.92 -31.78
N LYS A 128 -14.06 8.96 -30.96
CA LYS A 128 -13.86 10.31 -31.48
C LYS A 128 -12.57 10.42 -32.26
N ILE A 129 -11.51 9.77 -31.80
CA ILE A 129 -10.24 9.73 -32.52
C ILE A 129 -10.45 9.12 -33.92
N ALA A 130 -11.16 8.00 -33.97
CA ALA A 130 -11.44 7.33 -35.23
C ALA A 130 -12.28 8.20 -36.15
N THR A 131 -13.23 8.96 -35.59
CA THR A 131 -14.06 9.88 -36.36
C THR A 131 -13.21 10.93 -37.08
N TYR A 132 -12.10 11.34 -36.48
CA TYR A 132 -11.20 12.32 -37.11
C TYR A 132 -10.07 11.67 -37.93
N GLY A 133 -10.17 10.34 -38.14
CA GLY A 133 -9.19 9.65 -38.98
C GLY A 133 -7.93 9.20 -38.24
N GLY A 134 -7.93 9.22 -36.92
CA GLY A 134 -6.80 8.77 -36.12
C GLY A 134 -6.86 7.28 -35.83
N SER A 135 -5.83 6.80 -35.13
CA SER A 135 -5.75 5.39 -34.70
C SER A 135 -5.27 5.31 -33.20
#